data_a8713bbd7ee9b25042e2fb9d271f1c5d
#
_entry.id   a8713bbd7ee9b25042e2fb9d271f1c5d
#
_cell.length_a   1.000
_cell.length_b   1.000
_cell.length_c   1.000
_cell.angle_alpha   90.00
_cell.angle_beta   90.00
_cell.angle_gamma   90.00
#
_symmetry.space_group_name_H-M   'P 1'
#
loop_
_entity.id
_entity.type
_entity.pdbx_description
1 polymer ?
#
loop_
_entity_poly.entity_id
_entity_poly.type
_entity_poly.pdbx_seq_one_letter_code
_entity_poly.pdbx_strand_id
1 'polypeptide(L)'
;MKQDNIQSLVNQFWQALTDSNDELNSFISGGLPNAVEKRHKNFVQRWDKMKDKAEVLVNEIEQQSSLSVDPVKITLPWSSDKFNEAWQMWKDYLVEQHNKRMKSRMEYAALAHLKNIAEDQEPVAIEYLQFAMAGGYPRFFKVTNKNYESPTVTGVRGDGDY
;
A
#
# COMPACT_ATOMS: atom_id res chain seq x y z
N MET A 1 9.51 5.50 -10.92
CA MET A 1 10.86 5.68 -10.31
C MET A 1 11.09 4.92 -9.01
N LYS A 2 10.25 5.00 -7.99
CA LYS A 2 10.47 4.22 -6.75
C LYS A 2 10.24 2.72 -6.92
N GLN A 3 9.32 2.32 -7.76
CA GLN A 3 8.98 0.90 -7.98
C GLN A 3 10.05 0.18 -8.81
N ASP A 4 10.60 0.84 -9.83
CA ASP A 4 11.71 0.31 -10.64
C ASP A 4 12.97 0.11 -9.78
N ASN A 5 13.18 0.98 -8.79
CA ASN A 5 14.30 0.86 -7.85
C ASN A 5 14.12 -0.35 -6.91
N ILE A 6 12.92 -0.60 -6.41
CA ILE A 6 12.63 -1.77 -5.56
C ILE A 6 12.81 -3.07 -6.33
N GLN A 7 12.29 -3.14 -7.55
CA GLN A 7 12.47 -4.31 -8.41
C GLN A 7 13.94 -4.57 -8.71
N SER A 8 14.71 -3.53 -9.01
CA SER A 8 16.15 -3.64 -9.23
C SER A 8 16.90 -4.16 -7.99
N LEU A 9 16.54 -3.67 -6.79
CA LEU A 9 17.14 -4.12 -5.54
C LEU A 9 16.78 -5.59 -5.22
N VAL A 10 15.55 -5.99 -5.49
CA VAL A 10 15.10 -7.39 -5.31
C VAL A 10 15.86 -8.32 -6.26
N ASN A 11 16.03 -7.93 -7.51
CA ASN A 11 16.79 -8.70 -8.49
C ASN A 11 18.28 -8.82 -8.10
N GLN A 12 18.88 -7.76 -7.61
CA GLN A 12 20.26 -7.78 -7.10
C GLN A 12 20.39 -8.69 -5.87
N PHE A 13 19.43 -8.64 -4.96
CA PHE A 13 19.40 -9.53 -3.80
C PHE A 13 19.26 -11.00 -4.22
N TRP A 14 18.36 -11.30 -5.15
CA TRP A 14 18.17 -12.64 -5.69
C TRP A 14 19.44 -13.18 -6.36
N GLN A 15 20.10 -12.35 -7.16
CA GLN A 15 21.36 -12.71 -7.81
C GLN A 15 22.45 -13.00 -6.78
N ALA A 16 22.62 -12.15 -5.77
CA ALA A 16 23.60 -12.36 -4.71
C ALA A 16 23.33 -13.65 -3.92
N LEU A 17 22.04 -13.96 -3.66
CA LEU A 17 21.64 -15.19 -3.00
C LEU A 17 21.97 -16.43 -3.84
N THR A 18 21.72 -16.38 -5.15
CA THR A 18 22.02 -17.46 -6.09
C THR A 18 23.54 -17.69 -6.21
N ASP A 19 24.31 -16.63 -6.36
CA ASP A 19 25.78 -16.70 -6.42
C ASP A 19 26.37 -17.30 -5.13
N SER A 20 25.85 -16.88 -3.97
CA SER A 20 26.27 -17.43 -2.68
C SER A 20 25.90 -18.91 -2.52
N ASN A 21 24.78 -19.32 -3.06
CA ASN A 21 24.37 -20.73 -3.07
C ASN A 21 25.28 -21.56 -3.94
N ASP A 22 25.66 -21.08 -5.12
CA ASP A 22 26.56 -21.78 -6.04
C ASP A 22 27.96 -21.92 -5.46
N GLU A 23 28.46 -20.88 -4.80
CA GLU A 23 29.74 -20.90 -4.10
C GLU A 23 29.72 -21.88 -2.91
N LEU A 24 28.62 -21.90 -2.13
CA LEU A 24 28.43 -22.86 -1.04
C LEU A 24 28.42 -24.30 -1.56
N ASN A 25 27.69 -24.58 -2.62
CA ASN A 25 27.64 -25.90 -3.23
C ASN A 25 29.01 -26.32 -3.77
N SER A 26 29.75 -25.41 -4.38
CA SER A 26 31.11 -25.66 -4.85
C SER A 26 32.07 -26.00 -3.69
N PHE A 27 31.97 -25.25 -2.59
CA PHE A 27 32.77 -25.52 -1.37
C PHE A 27 32.45 -26.90 -0.78
N ILE A 28 31.18 -27.28 -0.72
CA ILE A 28 30.73 -28.57 -0.18
C ILE A 28 31.18 -29.73 -1.06
N SER A 29 31.16 -29.54 -2.39
CA SER A 29 31.63 -30.57 -3.34
C SER A 29 33.06 -30.95 -3.19
N GLY A 30 33.88 -30.11 -2.54
CA GLY A 30 35.28 -30.41 -2.17
C GLY A 30 35.45 -31.41 -1.05
N GLY A 31 34.35 -31.84 -0.41
CA GLY A 31 34.32 -32.80 0.70
C GLY A 31 34.40 -32.16 2.07
N LEU A 32 33.62 -32.67 3.01
CA LEU A 32 33.57 -32.22 4.40
C LEU A 32 34.01 -33.36 5.36
N PRO A 33 34.68 -33.01 6.46
CA PRO A 33 34.98 -34.00 7.50
C PRO A 33 33.71 -34.60 8.08
N ASN A 34 33.70 -35.91 8.36
CA ASN A 34 32.54 -36.64 8.91
C ASN A 34 31.97 -35.99 10.19
N ALA A 35 32.85 -35.36 11.00
CA ALA A 35 32.40 -34.69 12.22
C ALA A 35 31.46 -33.48 12.02
N VAL A 36 31.44 -32.88 10.84
CA VAL A 36 30.58 -31.73 10.50
C VAL A 36 29.38 -32.10 9.61
N GLU A 37 29.29 -33.34 9.17
CA GLU A 37 28.25 -33.77 8.23
C GLU A 37 26.84 -33.49 8.74
N LYS A 38 26.53 -33.75 9.99
CA LYS A 38 25.22 -33.51 10.59
C LYS A 38 24.88 -32.01 10.66
N ARG A 39 25.84 -31.18 11.04
CA ARG A 39 25.68 -29.72 11.07
C ARG A 39 25.49 -29.16 9.68
N HIS A 40 26.25 -29.63 8.73
CA HIS A 40 26.15 -29.30 7.34
C HIS A 40 24.74 -29.63 6.78
N LYS A 41 24.24 -30.84 7.01
CA LYS A 41 22.92 -31.27 6.58
C LYS A 41 21.80 -30.37 7.13
N ASN A 42 21.88 -30.01 8.42
CA ASN A 42 20.92 -29.09 9.03
C ASN A 42 21.02 -27.68 8.45
N PHE A 43 22.22 -27.21 8.15
CA PHE A 43 22.44 -25.91 7.51
C PHE A 43 21.84 -25.87 6.10
N VAL A 44 22.11 -26.88 5.28
CA VAL A 44 21.57 -26.96 3.91
C VAL A 44 20.04 -26.98 3.91
N GLN A 45 19.41 -27.72 4.81
CA GLN A 45 17.94 -27.72 4.93
C GLN A 45 17.36 -26.34 5.24
N ARG A 46 18.01 -25.57 6.11
CA ARG A 46 17.60 -24.19 6.43
C ARG A 46 17.85 -23.22 5.28
N TRP A 47 18.96 -23.41 4.60
CA TRP A 47 19.34 -22.63 3.43
C TRP A 47 18.35 -22.84 2.28
N ASP A 48 17.99 -24.08 1.99
CA ASP A 48 17.00 -24.40 0.96
C ASP A 48 15.63 -23.81 1.28
N LYS A 49 15.16 -23.91 2.51
CA LYS A 49 13.92 -23.28 2.94
C LYS A 49 13.95 -21.75 2.79
N MET A 50 15.10 -21.13 3.02
CA MET A 50 15.27 -19.68 2.82
C MET A 50 15.20 -19.33 1.33
N LYS A 51 15.86 -20.12 0.46
CA LYS A 51 15.79 -19.91 -0.99
C LYS A 51 14.38 -20.06 -1.52
N ASP A 52 13.66 -21.09 -1.10
CA ASP A 52 12.26 -21.31 -1.51
C ASP A 52 11.37 -20.11 -1.14
N LYS A 53 11.55 -19.56 0.07
CA LYS A 53 10.82 -18.36 0.49
C LYS A 53 11.20 -17.12 -0.32
N ALA A 54 12.49 -16.97 -0.64
CA ALA A 54 12.96 -15.87 -1.45
C ALA A 54 12.43 -15.95 -2.89
N GLU A 55 12.36 -17.15 -3.46
CA GLU A 55 11.78 -17.37 -4.78
C GLU A 55 10.29 -16.99 -4.83
N VAL A 56 9.52 -17.43 -3.84
CA VAL A 56 8.10 -17.04 -3.72
C VAL A 56 7.96 -15.52 -3.65
N LEU A 57 8.77 -14.84 -2.83
CA LEU A 57 8.74 -13.39 -2.70
C LEU A 57 9.07 -12.68 -4.00
N VAL A 58 10.11 -13.13 -4.72
CA VAL A 58 10.48 -12.57 -6.04
C VAL A 58 9.34 -12.72 -7.03
N ASN A 59 8.75 -13.91 -7.12
CA ASN A 59 7.64 -14.18 -8.02
C ASN A 59 6.41 -13.33 -7.70
N GLU A 60 6.08 -13.11 -6.42
CA GLU A 60 4.99 -12.22 -6.01
C GLU A 60 5.26 -10.76 -6.41
N ILE A 61 6.48 -10.28 -6.24
CA ILE A 61 6.87 -8.93 -6.63
C ILE A 61 6.81 -8.76 -8.15
N GLU A 62 7.28 -9.74 -8.92
CA GLU A 62 7.21 -9.72 -10.37
C GLU A 62 5.76 -9.75 -10.88
N GLN A 63 4.90 -10.56 -10.28
CA GLN A 63 3.47 -10.57 -10.61
C GLN A 63 2.80 -9.22 -10.30
N GLN A 64 3.10 -8.62 -9.15
CA GLN A 64 2.58 -7.29 -8.81
C GLN A 64 3.11 -6.21 -9.74
N SER A 65 4.37 -6.31 -10.18
CA SER A 65 4.97 -5.39 -11.14
C SER A 65 4.37 -5.52 -12.54
N SER A 66 4.12 -6.74 -12.98
CA SER A 66 3.49 -7.01 -14.29
C SER A 66 2.02 -6.57 -14.36
N LEU A 67 1.35 -6.46 -13.20
CA LEU A 67 -0.01 -5.94 -13.07
C LEU A 67 -0.04 -4.42 -12.83
N SER A 68 1.12 -3.76 -12.81
CA SER A 68 1.17 -2.32 -12.63
C SER A 68 0.60 -1.62 -13.87
N VAL A 69 -0.44 -0.86 -13.66
CA VAL A 69 -1.06 -0.01 -14.68
C VAL A 69 -0.50 1.39 -14.50
N ASP A 70 -0.16 2.06 -15.59
CA ASP A 70 0.35 3.42 -15.54
C ASP A 70 -0.58 4.34 -14.74
N PRO A 71 -0.03 5.19 -13.85
CA PRO A 71 -0.84 6.10 -13.05
C PRO A 71 -1.55 7.13 -13.94
N VAL A 72 -2.78 7.47 -13.56
CA VAL A 72 -3.51 8.56 -14.20
C VAL A 72 -2.97 9.90 -13.70
N LYS A 73 -2.81 10.84 -14.60
CA LYS A 73 -2.42 12.22 -14.23
C LYS A 73 -3.56 12.86 -13.41
N ILE A 74 -3.22 13.30 -12.22
CA ILE A 74 -4.17 13.98 -11.34
C ILE A 74 -4.14 15.48 -11.62
N THR A 75 -5.32 16.04 -11.85
CA THR A 75 -5.53 17.48 -11.92
C THR A 75 -6.56 17.85 -10.86
N LEU A 76 -6.20 18.79 -9.99
CA LEU A 76 -7.12 19.25 -8.94
C LEU A 76 -8.27 20.07 -9.57
N PRO A 77 -9.51 19.92 -9.08
CA PRO A 77 -10.66 20.66 -9.58
C PRO A 77 -10.54 22.18 -9.38
N TRP A 78 -9.83 22.58 -8.33
CA TRP A 78 -9.55 23.97 -8.01
C TRP A 78 -8.04 24.15 -7.82
N SER A 79 -7.51 25.27 -8.33
CA SER A 79 -6.06 25.55 -8.33
C SER A 79 -5.60 26.34 -7.10
N SER A 80 -6.45 26.58 -6.11
CA SER A 80 -6.10 27.32 -4.92
C SER A 80 -5.18 26.54 -3.98
N ASP A 81 -4.31 27.25 -3.30
CA ASP A 81 -3.45 26.65 -2.27
C ASP A 81 -4.27 26.06 -1.12
N LYS A 82 -5.39 26.69 -0.76
CA LYS A 82 -6.29 26.23 0.30
C LYS A 82 -6.86 24.84 -0.01
N PHE A 83 -7.32 24.63 -1.25
CA PHE A 83 -7.84 23.33 -1.63
C PHE A 83 -6.71 22.27 -1.71
N ASN A 84 -5.55 22.65 -2.25
CA ASN A 84 -4.41 21.77 -2.32
C ASN A 84 -3.98 21.29 -0.92
N GLU A 85 -3.88 22.19 0.05
CA GLU A 85 -3.57 21.87 1.45
C GLU A 85 -4.64 20.96 2.09
N ALA A 86 -5.92 21.28 1.90
CA ALA A 86 -7.02 20.49 2.42
C ALA A 86 -7.06 19.08 1.81
N TRP A 87 -6.78 18.96 0.50
CA TRP A 87 -6.73 17.66 -0.17
C TRP A 87 -5.53 16.84 0.27
N GLN A 88 -4.37 17.45 0.44
CA GLN A 88 -3.20 16.75 0.97
C GLN A 88 -3.43 16.27 2.40
N MET A 89 -4.02 17.13 3.25
CA MET A 89 -4.39 16.76 4.63
C MET A 89 -5.37 15.59 4.67
N TRP A 90 -6.35 15.56 3.76
CA TRP A 90 -7.28 14.43 3.61
C TRP A 90 -6.56 13.13 3.26
N LYS A 91 -5.61 13.17 2.32
CA LYS A 91 -4.81 11.98 1.95
C LYS A 91 -3.96 11.49 3.11
N ASP A 92 -3.33 12.40 3.83
CA ASP A 92 -2.49 12.06 5.00
C ASP A 92 -3.34 11.47 6.13
N TYR A 93 -4.50 12.06 6.40
CA TYR A 93 -5.48 11.54 7.35
C TYR A 93 -5.93 10.10 7.01
N LEU A 94 -6.21 9.80 5.76
CA LEU A 94 -6.59 8.45 5.34
C LEU A 94 -5.48 7.43 5.58
N VAL A 95 -4.23 7.81 5.38
CA VAL A 95 -3.08 6.96 5.69
C VAL A 95 -2.92 6.78 7.19
N GLU A 96 -2.99 7.86 7.96
CA GLU A 96 -2.75 7.87 9.40
C GLU A 96 -3.84 7.12 10.17
N GLN A 97 -5.11 7.41 9.90
CA GLN A 97 -6.25 6.88 10.66
C GLN A 97 -6.81 5.57 10.09
N HIS A 98 -6.71 5.36 8.78
CA HIS A 98 -7.36 4.24 8.11
C HIS A 98 -6.40 3.32 7.35
N ASN A 99 -5.10 3.58 7.42
CA ASN A 99 -4.06 2.86 6.68
C ASN A 99 -4.39 2.71 5.17
N LYS A 100 -4.99 3.75 4.61
CA LYS A 100 -5.52 3.75 3.25
C LYS A 100 -4.80 4.78 2.39
N ARG A 101 -4.05 4.30 1.40
CA ARG A 101 -3.43 5.15 0.38
C ARG A 101 -4.26 5.13 -0.90
N MET A 102 -4.66 6.29 -1.38
CA MET A 102 -5.33 6.41 -2.67
C MET A 102 -4.34 6.22 -3.82
N LYS A 103 -4.63 5.27 -4.69
CA LYS A 103 -3.96 5.14 -5.99
C LYS A 103 -4.57 6.15 -6.98
N SER A 104 -3.85 6.47 -8.04
CA SER A 104 -4.21 7.57 -8.96
C SER A 104 -5.65 7.51 -9.51
N ARG A 105 -6.14 6.33 -9.90
CA ARG A 105 -7.52 6.18 -10.38
C ARG A 105 -8.56 6.40 -9.29
N MET A 106 -8.27 5.97 -8.08
CA MET A 106 -9.13 6.24 -6.92
C MET A 106 -9.13 7.72 -6.58
N GLU A 107 -7.96 8.36 -6.60
CA GLU A 107 -7.83 9.80 -6.37
C GLU A 107 -8.58 10.61 -7.42
N TYR A 108 -8.45 10.26 -8.70
CA TYR A 108 -9.18 10.88 -9.80
C TYR A 108 -10.70 10.78 -9.59
N ALA A 109 -11.21 9.60 -9.29
CA ALA A 109 -12.64 9.37 -9.06
C ALA A 109 -13.14 10.10 -7.81
N ALA A 110 -12.34 10.13 -6.74
CA ALA A 110 -12.68 10.84 -5.50
C ALA A 110 -12.78 12.36 -5.71
N LEU A 111 -11.85 12.95 -6.47
CA LEU A 111 -11.87 14.38 -6.81
C LEU A 111 -13.10 14.73 -7.66
N ALA A 112 -13.42 13.92 -8.65
CA ALA A 112 -14.61 14.11 -9.47
C ALA A 112 -15.91 14.02 -8.64
N HIS A 113 -15.96 13.06 -7.72
CA HIS A 113 -17.10 12.92 -6.80
C HIS A 113 -17.20 14.12 -5.85
N LEU A 114 -16.09 14.57 -5.26
CA LEU A 114 -16.08 15.73 -4.37
C LEU A 114 -16.56 16.99 -5.08
N LYS A 115 -16.08 17.24 -6.30
CA LYS A 115 -16.54 18.35 -7.15
C LYS A 115 -18.04 18.32 -7.36
N ASN A 116 -18.57 17.14 -7.66
CA ASN A 116 -20.00 16.94 -7.91
C ASN A 116 -20.86 17.20 -6.66
N ILE A 117 -20.51 16.60 -5.51
CA ILE A 117 -21.30 16.80 -4.27
C ILE A 117 -21.19 18.21 -3.72
N ALA A 118 -20.06 18.90 -3.95
CA ALA A 118 -19.85 20.29 -3.57
C ALA A 118 -20.48 21.29 -4.58
N GLU A 119 -21.13 20.79 -5.62
CA GLU A 119 -21.78 21.64 -6.66
C GLU A 119 -20.79 22.66 -7.26
N ASP A 120 -19.56 22.20 -7.52
CA ASP A 120 -18.44 23.00 -8.05
C ASP A 120 -17.99 24.17 -7.15
N GLN A 121 -18.33 24.13 -5.85
CA GLN A 121 -17.97 25.17 -4.89
C GLN A 121 -16.80 24.72 -4.03
N GLU A 122 -15.63 25.33 -4.21
CA GLU A 122 -14.41 25.01 -3.46
C GLU A 122 -14.56 25.09 -1.93
N PRO A 123 -15.14 26.17 -1.34
CA PRO A 123 -15.28 26.25 0.12
C PRO A 123 -16.12 25.12 0.69
N VAL A 124 -17.16 24.67 -0.04
CA VAL A 124 -18.04 23.56 0.34
C VAL A 124 -17.28 22.24 0.30
N ALA A 125 -16.45 22.04 -0.72
CA ALA A 125 -15.61 20.85 -0.83
C ALA A 125 -14.63 20.75 0.36
N ILE A 126 -13.98 21.83 0.72
CA ILE A 126 -13.08 21.90 1.89
C ILE A 126 -13.86 21.58 3.18
N GLU A 127 -15.04 22.14 3.35
CA GLU A 127 -15.89 21.88 4.51
C GLU A 127 -16.25 20.39 4.63
N TYR A 128 -16.59 19.73 3.53
CA TYR A 128 -16.92 18.30 3.53
C TYR A 128 -15.71 17.43 3.93
N LEU A 129 -14.50 17.79 3.47
CA LEU A 129 -13.27 17.11 3.89
C LEU A 129 -13.00 17.30 5.38
N GLN A 130 -13.11 18.54 5.86
CA GLN A 130 -12.90 18.86 7.28
C GLN A 130 -13.91 18.16 8.19
N PHE A 131 -15.18 18.11 7.78
CA PHE A 131 -16.21 17.41 8.54
C PHE A 131 -15.93 15.92 8.61
N ALA A 132 -15.53 15.30 7.50
CA ALA A 132 -15.21 13.88 7.47
C ALA A 132 -13.98 13.54 8.35
N MET A 133 -12.95 14.38 8.33
CA MET A 133 -11.76 14.21 9.19
C MET A 133 -12.12 14.37 10.66
N ALA A 134 -12.88 15.41 11.03
CA ALA A 134 -13.29 15.66 12.40
C ALA A 134 -14.16 14.52 12.96
N GLY A 135 -14.98 13.91 12.13
CA GLY A 135 -15.83 12.76 12.49
C GLY A 135 -15.13 11.41 12.45
N GLY A 136 -13.87 11.35 12.01
CA GLY A 136 -13.13 10.08 11.89
C GLY A 136 -13.61 9.18 10.74
N TYR A 137 -14.30 9.74 9.73
CA TYR A 137 -14.89 8.95 8.65
C TYR A 137 -13.87 8.54 7.59
N PRO A 138 -13.94 7.31 7.07
CA PRO A 138 -13.05 6.84 6.00
C PRO A 138 -13.44 7.35 4.61
N ARG A 139 -14.52 8.12 4.49
CA ARG A 139 -15.05 8.72 3.27
C ARG A 139 -15.65 10.09 3.56
N PHE A 140 -15.54 11.00 2.61
CA PHE A 140 -16.30 12.24 2.65
C PHE A 140 -17.68 12.04 1.99
N PHE A 141 -18.62 12.89 2.33
CA PHE A 141 -20.00 12.85 1.83
C PHE A 141 -20.60 14.27 1.86
N LYS A 142 -21.73 14.44 1.19
CA LYS A 142 -22.48 15.70 1.21
C LYS A 142 -23.00 15.94 2.65
N VAL A 143 -22.54 17.01 3.27
CA VAL A 143 -23.00 17.40 4.61
C VAL A 143 -24.32 18.15 4.49
N THR A 144 -25.31 17.70 5.25
CA THR A 144 -26.64 18.29 5.33
C THR A 144 -26.95 18.65 6.77
N ASN A 145 -27.93 19.49 7.02
CA ASN A 145 -28.34 19.82 8.39
C ASN A 145 -28.63 18.58 9.21
N LYS A 146 -29.21 17.55 8.59
CA LYS A 146 -29.48 16.28 9.26
C LYS A 146 -28.21 15.55 9.72
N ASN A 147 -27.12 15.65 8.96
CA ASN A 147 -25.83 15.04 9.32
C ASN A 147 -25.13 15.83 10.44
N TYR A 148 -25.35 17.14 10.54
CA TYR A 148 -24.86 17.97 11.62
C TYR A 148 -25.56 17.69 12.95
N GLU A 149 -26.88 17.48 12.92
CA GLU A 149 -27.68 17.25 14.12
C GLU A 149 -27.58 15.82 14.66
N SER A 150 -27.34 14.87 13.78
CA SER A 150 -27.20 13.46 14.12
C SER A 150 -26.12 12.85 13.24
N PRO A 151 -24.85 12.87 13.65
CA PRO A 151 -23.83 12.11 12.97
C PRO A 151 -24.23 10.66 13.00
N THR A 152 -24.76 10.15 11.91
CA THR A 152 -25.06 8.75 11.74
C THR A 152 -23.77 8.00 11.79
N VAL A 153 -23.46 7.40 12.94
CA VAL A 153 -22.47 6.36 13.04
C VAL A 153 -23.02 5.17 12.26
N THR A 154 -22.80 5.20 10.94
CA THR A 154 -23.05 4.05 10.11
C THR A 154 -21.95 3.05 10.39
N GLY A 155 -22.21 2.09 11.27
CA GLY A 155 -21.30 0.98 11.38
C GLY A 155 -21.18 0.29 12.71
N VAL A 156 -22.18 0.30 13.55
CA VAL A 156 -22.36 -0.80 14.49
C VAL A 156 -23.71 -1.44 14.19
N ARG A 157 -23.73 -2.35 13.22
CA ARG A 157 -24.70 -3.43 13.34
C ARG A 157 -24.29 -4.21 14.58
N GLY A 158 -24.95 -3.91 15.67
CA GLY A 158 -25.06 -4.86 16.73
C GLY A 158 -25.74 -6.09 16.12
N ASP A 159 -25.02 -7.18 16.00
CA ASP A 159 -25.63 -8.48 15.92
C ASP A 159 -26.49 -8.63 17.16
N GLY A 160 -27.77 -8.36 17.00
CA GLY A 160 -28.79 -8.79 17.92
C GLY A 160 -28.98 -10.27 17.66
N ASP A 161 -28.41 -11.04 18.53
CA ASP A 161 -28.83 -12.39 18.78
C ASP A 161 -30.35 -12.51 18.85
N TYR A 162 -30.82 -13.47 18.10
CA TYR A 162 -31.83 -14.44 18.53
C TYR A 162 -31.71 -15.70 17.71
#